data_7a5c7ad8bc37476e6c3a4271b261817f
#
_entry.id   7a5c7ad8bc37476e6c3a4271b261817f
#
_cell.length_a   1.000
_cell.length_b   1.000
_cell.length_c   1.000
_cell.angle_alpha   90.00
_cell.angle_beta   90.00
_cell.angle_gamma   90.00
#
_symmetry.space_group_name_H-M   'P 1'
#
loop_
_entity.id
_entity.type
_entity.pdbx_description
1 polymer ?
#
loop_
_entity_poly.entity_id
_entity_poly.type
_entity_poly.pdbx_seq_one_letter_code
_entity_poly.pdbx_strand_id
1 'polypeptide(L)'
;MIAHAAFNPTLTPLSDHFGVEVEGIDLTTVTTQEQFQQIRDLFDTHSALLFRNQALTDDAHIRLSSFFGPIEDRMADERKPGETFKMPEVSNVCADGSVSEDKDLHTLNL
;
A
#
# COMPACT_ATOMS: atom_id res chain seq x y z
N MET A 1 16.29 -17.32 -22.80
CA MET A 1 15.27 -17.04 -21.79
C MET A 1 15.63 -15.75 -21.06
N ILE A 2 14.73 -14.84 -21.00
CA ILE A 2 14.92 -13.62 -20.26
C ILE A 2 14.30 -13.83 -18.89
N ALA A 3 15.13 -14.01 -17.89
CA ALA A 3 14.63 -13.97 -16.52
C ALA A 3 14.35 -12.51 -16.16
N HIS A 4 13.21 -12.25 -15.55
CA HIS A 4 13.02 -10.94 -14.91
C HIS A 4 14.12 -10.79 -13.87
N ALA A 5 14.80 -9.65 -13.92
CA ALA A 5 15.83 -9.39 -12.91
C ALA A 5 15.16 -9.39 -11.53
N ALA A 6 15.59 -10.28 -10.67
CA ALA A 6 15.13 -10.28 -9.29
C ALA A 6 15.63 -9.00 -8.61
N PHE A 7 14.84 -8.45 -7.70
CA PHE A 7 15.32 -7.38 -6.87
C PHE A 7 16.44 -7.89 -5.96
N ASN A 8 17.37 -7.02 -5.66
CA ASN A 8 18.45 -7.32 -4.73
C ASN A 8 18.39 -6.32 -3.57
N PRO A 9 17.39 -6.45 -2.70
CA PRO A 9 17.16 -5.45 -1.66
C PRO A 9 18.16 -5.53 -0.52
N THR A 10 18.39 -4.40 0.10
CA THR A 10 19.09 -4.31 1.37
C THR A 10 18.07 -4.31 2.49
N LEU A 11 18.24 -5.21 3.45
CA LEU A 11 17.30 -5.37 4.56
C LEU A 11 17.94 -4.89 5.85
N THR A 12 17.22 -4.03 6.57
CA THR A 12 17.65 -3.51 7.87
C THR A 12 16.59 -3.84 8.91
N PRO A 13 16.92 -4.61 9.96
CA PRO A 13 15.94 -4.93 10.99
C PRO A 13 15.38 -3.68 11.66
N LEU A 14 14.04 -3.66 11.87
CA LEU A 14 13.38 -2.58 12.58
C LEU A 14 13.32 -2.84 14.08
N SER A 15 13.33 -4.11 14.47
CA SER A 15 13.36 -4.51 15.88
C SER A 15 14.02 -5.88 15.99
N ASP A 16 14.24 -6.33 17.22
CA ASP A 16 14.83 -7.66 17.48
C ASP A 16 13.85 -8.81 17.19
N HIS A 17 12.56 -8.50 17.05
CA HIS A 17 11.53 -9.53 16.98
C HIS A 17 10.92 -9.70 15.60
N PHE A 18 10.65 -8.60 14.89
CA PHE A 18 10.05 -8.66 13.57
C PHE A 18 10.21 -7.34 12.83
N GLY A 19 9.97 -7.38 11.52
CA GLY A 19 9.98 -6.19 10.69
C GLY A 19 11.35 -5.83 10.15
N VAL A 20 11.37 -5.46 8.87
CA VAL A 20 12.58 -4.98 8.21
C VAL A 20 12.26 -3.78 7.34
N GLU A 21 13.22 -2.88 7.24
CA GLU A 21 13.23 -1.83 6.23
C GLU A 21 13.84 -2.41 4.96
N VAL A 22 13.14 -2.24 3.85
CA VAL A 22 13.55 -2.78 2.55
C VAL A 22 13.99 -1.65 1.65
N GLU A 23 15.25 -1.65 1.25
CA GLU A 23 15.80 -0.68 0.32
C GLU A 23 16.16 -1.38 -0.99
N GLY A 24 16.04 -0.68 -2.10
CA GLY A 24 16.43 -1.21 -3.40
C GLY A 24 15.28 -1.81 -4.19
N ILE A 25 14.05 -1.70 -3.72
CA ILE A 25 12.86 -2.06 -4.49
C ILE A 25 12.01 -0.82 -4.73
N ASP A 26 11.74 -0.52 -5.98
CA ASP A 26 10.76 0.51 -6.36
C ASP A 26 9.42 -0.18 -6.57
N LEU A 27 8.47 0.05 -5.69
CA LEU A 27 7.18 -0.62 -5.71
C LEU A 27 6.37 -0.30 -6.96
N THR A 28 6.64 0.83 -7.63
CA THR A 28 5.95 1.16 -8.88
C THR A 28 6.36 0.25 -10.03
N THR A 29 7.50 -0.43 -9.92
CA THR A 29 7.98 -1.36 -10.93
C THR A 29 7.47 -2.78 -10.75
N VAL A 30 6.76 -3.05 -9.67
CA VAL A 30 6.18 -4.37 -9.40
C VAL A 30 4.89 -4.52 -10.20
N THR A 31 4.98 -5.14 -11.36
CA THR A 31 3.85 -5.27 -12.30
C THR A 31 3.49 -6.72 -12.61
N THR A 32 4.29 -7.68 -12.16
CA THR A 32 4.05 -9.10 -12.39
C THR A 32 3.97 -9.87 -11.08
N GLN A 33 3.29 -11.00 -11.12
CA GLN A 33 3.19 -11.90 -9.96
C GLN A 33 4.57 -12.42 -9.54
N GLU A 34 5.47 -12.65 -10.48
CA GLU A 34 6.82 -13.14 -10.18
C GLU A 34 7.62 -12.10 -9.38
N GLN A 35 7.53 -10.83 -9.77
CA GLN A 35 8.17 -9.75 -9.02
C GLN A 35 7.57 -9.61 -7.62
N PHE A 36 6.24 -9.71 -7.54
CA PHE A 36 5.55 -9.61 -6.26
C PHE A 36 5.92 -10.77 -5.33
N GLN A 37 6.16 -11.96 -5.88
CA GLN A 37 6.47 -13.14 -5.05
C GLN A 37 7.68 -12.90 -4.16
N GLN A 38 8.67 -12.15 -4.63
CA GLN A 38 9.84 -11.80 -3.82
C GLN A 38 9.43 -10.95 -2.61
N ILE A 39 8.52 -10.00 -2.80
CA ILE A 39 7.98 -9.19 -1.71
C ILE A 39 7.16 -10.06 -0.75
N ARG A 40 6.35 -10.95 -1.29
CA ARG A 40 5.53 -11.87 -0.48
C ARG A 40 6.41 -12.74 0.42
N ASP A 41 7.50 -13.27 -0.13
CA ASP A 41 8.43 -14.10 0.63
C ASP A 41 9.07 -13.31 1.77
N LEU A 42 9.44 -12.06 1.53
CA LEU A 42 9.97 -11.18 2.57
C LEU A 42 8.91 -10.92 3.64
N PHE A 43 7.68 -10.68 3.23
CA PHE A 43 6.58 -10.42 4.16
C PHE A 43 6.30 -11.65 5.04
N ASP A 44 6.26 -12.82 4.44
CA ASP A 44 6.03 -14.06 5.18
C ASP A 44 7.16 -14.36 6.18
N THR A 45 8.39 -13.94 5.85
CA THR A 45 9.54 -14.15 6.72
C THR A 45 9.61 -13.13 7.87
N HIS A 46 9.31 -11.87 7.58
CA HIS A 46 9.60 -10.77 8.50
C HIS A 46 8.35 -10.14 9.14
N SER A 47 7.17 -10.47 8.69
CA SER A 47 5.85 -10.03 9.18
C SER A 47 5.50 -8.57 8.90
N ALA A 48 6.48 -7.69 8.81
CA ALA A 48 6.25 -6.28 8.46
C ALA A 48 7.39 -5.79 7.58
N LEU A 49 7.05 -5.06 6.54
CA LEU A 49 8.02 -4.48 5.61
C LEU A 49 7.81 -2.96 5.56
N LEU A 50 8.90 -2.22 5.69
CA LEU A 50 8.88 -0.77 5.56
C LEU A 50 9.62 -0.38 4.28
N PHE A 51 8.92 0.31 3.39
CA PHE A 51 9.48 0.85 2.16
C PHE A 51 9.44 2.37 2.25
N ARG A 52 10.60 3.01 2.32
CA ARG A 52 10.69 4.47 2.37
C ARG A 52 10.85 5.04 0.97
N ASN A 53 10.50 6.32 0.83
CA ASN A 53 10.75 7.10 -0.38
C ASN A 53 10.14 6.49 -1.65
N GLN A 54 8.92 5.97 -1.51
CA GLN A 54 8.19 5.39 -2.62
C GLN A 54 7.25 6.44 -3.23
N ALA A 55 7.38 6.66 -4.53
CA ALA A 55 6.49 7.56 -5.27
C ALA A 55 5.27 6.76 -5.75
N LEU A 56 4.47 6.28 -4.81
CA LEU A 56 3.38 5.35 -5.08
C LEU A 56 2.10 6.11 -5.38
N THR A 57 1.61 6.00 -6.62
CA THR A 57 0.30 6.54 -6.98
C THR A 57 -0.80 5.65 -6.44
N ASP A 58 -2.04 6.16 -6.39
CA ASP A 58 -3.18 5.35 -5.96
C ASP A 58 -3.35 4.10 -6.84
N ASP A 59 -3.20 4.25 -8.15
CA ASP A 59 -3.30 3.11 -9.06
C ASP A 59 -2.22 2.06 -8.82
N ALA A 60 -0.99 2.50 -8.60
CA ALA A 60 0.10 1.59 -8.28
C ALA A 60 -0.11 0.90 -6.93
N HIS A 61 -0.63 1.63 -5.94
CA HIS A 61 -0.94 1.07 -4.62
C HIS A 61 -2.04 0.02 -4.71
N ILE A 62 -3.11 0.30 -5.46
CA ILE A 62 -4.20 -0.65 -5.67
C ILE A 62 -3.67 -1.90 -6.39
N ARG A 63 -2.85 -1.71 -7.43
CA ARG A 63 -2.25 -2.83 -8.15
C ARG A 63 -1.39 -3.70 -7.24
N LEU A 64 -0.53 -3.10 -6.44
CA LEU A 64 0.33 -3.83 -5.50
C LEU A 64 -0.52 -4.59 -4.49
N SER A 65 -1.53 -3.94 -3.93
CA SER A 65 -2.42 -4.57 -2.94
C SER A 65 -3.17 -5.76 -3.52
N SER A 66 -3.57 -5.68 -4.79
CA SER A 66 -4.33 -6.75 -5.45
C SER A 66 -3.52 -8.05 -5.62
N PHE A 67 -2.18 -7.96 -5.60
CA PHE A 67 -1.35 -9.18 -5.65
C PHE A 67 -1.48 -10.02 -4.37
N PHE A 68 -1.86 -9.41 -3.24
CA PHE A 68 -2.11 -10.16 -2.00
C PHE A 68 -3.43 -10.92 -2.04
N GLY A 69 -4.36 -10.51 -2.86
CA GLY A 69 -5.69 -11.10 -2.99
C GLY A 69 -6.72 -10.05 -3.38
N PRO A 70 -8.01 -10.42 -3.42
CA PRO A 70 -9.07 -9.46 -3.73
C PRO A 70 -9.07 -8.31 -2.74
N ILE A 71 -9.24 -7.10 -3.25
CA ILE A 71 -9.31 -5.90 -2.41
C ILE A 71 -10.68 -5.85 -1.74
N GLU A 72 -10.68 -5.61 -0.42
CA GLU A 72 -11.93 -5.37 0.31
C GLU A 72 -12.51 -4.03 -0.11
N ASP A 73 -13.73 -4.03 -0.57
CA ASP A 73 -14.43 -2.84 -1.03
C ASP A 73 -15.72 -2.65 -0.23
N ARG A 74 -15.62 -1.91 0.87
CA ARG A 74 -16.75 -1.69 1.77
C ARG A 74 -17.84 -0.82 1.17
N MET A 75 -17.51 -0.08 0.12
CA MET A 75 -18.42 0.87 -0.50
C MET A 75 -19.01 0.36 -1.81
N ALA A 76 -18.80 -0.92 -2.14
CA ALA A 76 -19.24 -1.49 -3.40
C ALA A 76 -20.75 -1.34 -3.61
N ASP A 77 -21.55 -1.60 -2.57
CA ASP A 77 -23.01 -1.55 -2.63
C ASP A 77 -23.56 -0.12 -2.71
N GLU A 78 -22.76 0.86 -2.32
CA GLU A 78 -23.14 2.27 -2.33
C GLU A 78 -22.66 2.99 -3.59
N ARG A 79 -21.88 2.28 -4.42
CA ARG A 79 -21.31 2.87 -5.62
C ARG A 79 -22.33 2.89 -6.73
N LYS A 80 -22.42 4.04 -7.42
CA LYS A 80 -23.29 4.18 -8.58
C LYS A 80 -22.72 3.45 -9.79
N PRO A 81 -23.57 3.04 -10.75
CA PRO A 81 -23.08 2.45 -11.99
C PRO A 81 -22.05 3.35 -12.67
N GLY A 82 -20.93 2.75 -13.07
CA GLY A 82 -19.82 3.48 -13.72
C GLY A 82 -18.78 4.05 -12.78
N GLU A 83 -19.02 4.06 -11.47
CA GLU A 83 -18.01 4.47 -10.50
C GLU A 83 -17.05 3.30 -10.25
N THR A 84 -15.77 3.63 -10.12
CA THR A 84 -14.73 2.65 -9.82
C THR A 84 -14.32 2.71 -8.35
N PHE A 85 -13.63 1.66 -7.91
CA PHE A 85 -13.07 1.62 -6.56
C PHE A 85 -12.16 2.82 -6.32
N LYS A 86 -12.33 3.47 -5.19
CA LYS A 86 -11.43 4.50 -4.69
C LYS A 86 -10.92 4.09 -3.33
N MET A 87 -9.66 4.39 -3.06
CA MET A 87 -9.10 4.13 -1.74
C MET A 87 -9.80 5.01 -0.71
N PRO A 88 -10.34 4.39 0.36
CA PRO A 88 -10.94 5.18 1.42
C PRO A 88 -9.88 6.01 2.13
N GLU A 89 -10.25 7.21 2.53
CA GLU A 89 -9.37 8.12 3.22
C GLU A 89 -9.93 8.45 4.59
N VAL A 90 -9.12 8.25 5.61
CA VAL A 90 -9.41 8.69 6.97
C VAL A 90 -8.51 9.89 7.25
N SER A 91 -9.11 11.07 7.33
CA SER A 91 -8.33 12.30 7.43
C SER A 91 -9.10 13.35 8.20
N ASN A 92 -8.35 14.17 8.95
CA ASN A 92 -8.88 15.38 9.56
C ASN A 92 -8.52 16.65 8.78
N VAL A 93 -8.00 16.47 7.55
CA VAL A 93 -7.69 17.60 6.67
C VAL A 93 -8.94 17.95 5.85
N CYS A 94 -9.38 19.20 5.97
CA CYS A 94 -10.54 19.71 5.23
C CYS A 94 -10.17 19.98 3.78
N ALA A 95 -11.21 20.19 2.93
CA ALA A 95 -11.01 20.43 1.50
C ALA A 95 -10.15 21.67 1.21
N ASP A 96 -10.13 22.65 2.12
CA ASP A 96 -9.32 23.87 2.00
C ASP A 96 -7.89 23.70 2.53
N GLY A 97 -7.53 22.51 3.00
CA GLY A 97 -6.21 22.22 3.56
C GLY A 97 -6.10 22.44 5.06
N SER A 98 -7.13 22.98 5.71
CA SER A 98 -7.10 23.16 7.16
C SER A 98 -7.33 21.85 7.89
N VAL A 99 -6.88 21.78 9.15
CA VAL A 99 -7.07 20.61 10.00
C VAL A 99 -8.32 20.82 10.85
N SER A 100 -9.26 19.86 10.80
CA SER A 100 -10.47 19.94 11.61
C SER A 100 -10.18 19.69 13.08
N GLU A 101 -11.00 20.30 13.93
CA GLU A 101 -10.91 20.08 15.38
C GLU A 101 -11.54 18.73 15.76
N ASP A 102 -11.17 18.22 16.94
CA ASP A 102 -11.66 16.91 17.42
C ASP A 102 -13.19 16.84 17.50
N LYS A 103 -13.86 17.95 17.66
CA LYS A 103 -15.30 18.02 17.80
C LYS A 103 -16.03 18.22 16.48
N ASP A 104 -15.31 18.40 15.38
CA ASP A 104 -15.94 18.58 14.08
C ASP A 104 -16.62 17.26 13.65
N LEU A 105 -17.77 17.40 13.01
CA LEU A 105 -18.54 16.26 12.53
C LEU A 105 -17.73 15.39 11.57
N HIS A 106 -16.88 16.02 10.75
CA HIS A 106 -16.00 15.32 9.84
C HIS A 106 -15.05 14.36 10.57
N THR A 107 -14.47 14.79 11.70
CA THR A 107 -13.59 13.97 12.51
C THR A 107 -14.37 12.88 13.24
N LEU A 108 -15.55 13.19 13.75
CA LEU A 108 -16.36 12.26 14.53
C LEU A 108 -16.98 11.13 13.70
N ASN A 109 -17.08 11.31 12.40
CA ASN A 109 -17.68 10.32 11.49
C ASN A 109 -16.63 9.43 10.79
N LEU A 110 -15.46 9.30 11.33
CA LEU A 110 -14.42 8.43 10.79
C LEU A 110 -14.75 6.94 10.83
#